data_a27d57791006e632083fa4f661eb9d6d
#
_entry.id   a27d57791006e632083fa4f661eb9d6d
#
_cell.length_a   1.000
_cell.length_b   1.000
_cell.length_c   1.000
_cell.angle_alpha   90.00
_cell.angle_beta   90.00
_cell.angle_gamma   90.00
#
_symmetry.space_group_name_H-M   'P 1'
#
loop_
_entity.id
_entity.type
_entity.pdbx_description
1 polymer ?
#
loop_
_entity_poly.entity_id
_entity_poly.type
_entity_poly.pdbx_seq_one_letter_code
_entity_poly.pdbx_strand_id
1 'polypeptide(L)'
;MLNNIFGILEKLGFGVQKRAINVQFSNAELNSQIMLQRIDGYHGINDRLSAELICLSTNPYIELKQFIGCQVAVDQVTDSGQLFRTTGIVTGASQGQSDGAFSLYRLTMQDATSLWHKRRNSRVFMNKSVVDIIEIIFKEW
;
A
#
# COMPACT_ATOMS: atom_id res chain seq x y z
N MET A 1 -22.78 -15.92 -0.33
CA MET A 1 -22.23 -16.81 -1.38
C MET A 1 -20.81 -16.41 -1.86
N LEU A 2 -20.42 -15.16 -1.75
CA LEU A 2 -19.09 -14.65 -2.20
C LEU A 2 -17.91 -14.99 -1.26
N ASN A 3 -18.14 -15.20 0.03
CA ASN A 3 -17.10 -15.62 0.98
C ASN A 3 -16.51 -17.00 0.69
N ASN A 4 -17.11 -17.75 -0.23
CA ASN A 4 -16.68 -19.13 -0.53
C ASN A 4 -15.60 -19.20 -1.63
N ILE A 5 -15.44 -18.15 -2.45
CA ILE A 5 -14.48 -18.17 -3.56
C ILE A 5 -13.05 -18.02 -3.03
N PHE A 6 -12.83 -17.14 -2.04
CA PHE A 6 -11.51 -17.05 -1.38
C PHE A 6 -11.15 -18.34 -0.65
N GLY A 7 -12.11 -18.98 0.01
CA GLY A 7 -11.90 -20.28 0.66
C GLY A 7 -11.63 -21.42 -0.35
N ILE A 8 -12.18 -21.35 -1.55
CA ILE A 8 -11.90 -22.31 -2.64
C ILE A 8 -10.52 -22.05 -3.24
N LEU A 9 -10.16 -20.79 -3.48
CA LEU A 9 -8.83 -20.41 -3.95
C LEU A 9 -7.74 -20.80 -2.95
N GLU A 10 -8.01 -20.66 -1.66
CA GLU A 10 -7.11 -21.09 -0.58
C GLU A 10 -6.92 -22.61 -0.55
N LYS A 11 -7.97 -23.37 -0.75
CA LYS A 11 -7.93 -24.86 -0.86
C LYS A 11 -7.22 -25.34 -2.13
N LEU A 12 -7.28 -24.58 -3.22
CA LEU A 12 -6.58 -24.87 -4.47
C LEU A 12 -5.08 -24.48 -4.43
N GLY A 13 -4.56 -24.03 -3.29
CA GLY A 13 -3.16 -23.64 -3.15
C GLY A 13 -2.83 -22.20 -3.61
N PHE A 14 -3.84 -21.45 -3.98
CA PHE A 14 -3.73 -20.02 -4.30
C PHE A 14 -3.90 -19.12 -3.07
N GLY A 15 -3.70 -19.69 -1.87
CA GLY A 15 -3.78 -18.93 -0.62
C GLY A 15 -2.82 -17.75 -0.62
N VAL A 16 -3.27 -16.66 -0.02
CA VAL A 16 -2.53 -15.39 0.07
C VAL A 16 -1.11 -15.56 0.60
N GLN A 17 -0.88 -16.56 1.47
CA GLN A 17 0.42 -16.87 2.07
C GLN A 17 1.42 -17.60 1.15
N LYS A 18 0.98 -18.13 0.01
CA LYS A 18 1.85 -18.87 -0.95
C LYS A 18 2.18 -18.05 -2.20
N ARG A 19 1.78 -16.80 -2.26
CA ARG A 19 2.05 -15.94 -3.41
C ARG A 19 3.43 -15.31 -3.30
N ALA A 20 4.07 -15.13 -4.45
CA ALA A 20 5.34 -14.41 -4.56
C ALA A 20 5.23 -12.93 -4.14
N ILE A 21 4.02 -12.36 -4.22
CA ILE A 21 3.71 -11.01 -3.79
C ILE A 21 2.43 -11.00 -2.94
N ASN A 22 2.45 -10.22 -1.87
CA ASN A 22 1.32 -10.05 -0.97
C ASN A 22 1.20 -8.59 -0.52
N VAL A 23 0.00 -8.16 -0.18
CA VAL A 23 -0.27 -6.81 0.33
C VAL A 23 -1.02 -6.88 1.65
N GLN A 24 -0.63 -6.02 2.58
CA GLN A 24 -1.28 -5.84 3.88
C GLN A 24 -1.59 -4.37 4.09
N PHE A 25 -2.84 -4.07 4.43
CA PHE A 25 -3.29 -2.73 4.77
C PHE A 25 -3.47 -2.59 6.28
N SER A 26 -3.32 -1.39 6.80
CA SER A 26 -3.68 -1.07 8.20
C SER A 26 -5.18 -1.24 8.47
N ASN A 27 -6.02 -1.12 7.44
CA ASN A 27 -7.44 -1.45 7.53
C ASN A 27 -7.64 -2.96 7.32
N ALA A 28 -8.04 -3.66 8.39
CA ALA A 28 -8.21 -5.12 8.37
C ALA A 28 -9.30 -5.61 7.39
N GLU A 29 -10.33 -4.80 7.14
CA GLU A 29 -11.41 -5.17 6.21
C GLU A 29 -10.91 -5.30 4.77
N LEU A 30 -9.93 -4.47 4.38
CA LEU A 30 -9.36 -4.52 3.04
C LEU A 30 -8.51 -5.79 2.82
N ASN A 31 -7.85 -6.28 3.86
CA ASN A 31 -6.97 -7.47 3.75
C ASN A 31 -7.71 -8.73 3.34
N SER A 32 -9.01 -8.84 3.68
CA SER A 32 -9.85 -9.97 3.29
C SER A 32 -10.48 -9.84 1.90
N GLN A 33 -10.47 -8.63 1.33
CA GLN A 33 -11.18 -8.32 0.09
C GLN A 33 -10.24 -8.05 -1.08
N ILE A 34 -8.98 -7.71 -0.80
CA ILE A 34 -8.02 -7.25 -1.81
C ILE A 34 -6.89 -8.26 -1.99
N MET A 35 -6.56 -8.48 -3.23
CA MET A 35 -5.49 -9.35 -3.65
C MET A 35 -4.55 -8.59 -4.57
N LEU A 36 -3.27 -8.50 -4.22
CA LEU A 36 -2.27 -7.86 -5.07
C LEU A 36 -1.96 -8.74 -6.28
N GLN A 37 -2.07 -8.17 -7.47
CA GLN A 37 -1.72 -8.82 -8.73
C GLN A 37 -0.34 -8.40 -9.21
N ARG A 38 -0.04 -7.10 -9.13
CA ARG A 38 1.21 -6.51 -9.64
C ARG A 38 1.60 -5.30 -8.81
N ILE A 39 2.89 -5.12 -8.65
CA ILE A 39 3.50 -3.89 -8.17
C ILE A 39 4.45 -3.38 -9.23
N ASP A 40 4.42 -2.09 -9.49
CA ASP A 40 5.28 -1.39 -10.43
C ASP A 40 5.71 -0.06 -9.83
N GLY A 41 7.00 0.15 -9.67
CA GLY A 41 7.48 1.36 -9.03
C GLY A 41 8.99 1.40 -8.86
N TYR A 42 9.44 2.47 -8.25
CA TYR A 42 10.84 2.68 -7.97
C TYR A 42 11.06 3.27 -6.57
N HIS A 43 12.25 3.06 -6.04
CA HIS A 43 12.71 3.65 -4.79
C HIS A 43 14.21 3.92 -4.92
N GLY A 44 14.61 5.17 -4.84
CA GLY A 44 16.00 5.61 -5.00
C GLY A 44 16.54 6.38 -3.80
N ILE A 45 17.89 6.46 -3.72
CA ILE A 45 18.57 7.35 -2.76
C ILE A 45 18.28 8.78 -3.17
N ASN A 46 17.87 9.63 -2.23
CA ASN A 46 17.42 11.00 -2.45
C ASN A 46 16.18 11.13 -3.37
N ASP A 47 15.54 10.00 -3.65
CA ASP A 47 14.29 9.96 -4.36
C ASP A 47 13.24 9.30 -3.48
N ARG A 48 11.97 9.51 -3.80
CA ARG A 48 10.88 8.96 -3.02
C ARG A 48 10.50 7.59 -3.53
N LEU A 49 9.99 6.77 -2.60
CA LEU A 49 9.23 5.61 -3.00
C LEU A 49 7.97 6.07 -3.75
N SER A 50 7.79 5.59 -4.95
CA SER A 50 6.54 5.70 -5.70
C SER A 50 6.25 4.38 -6.39
N ALA A 51 5.12 3.78 -6.07
CA ALA A 51 4.72 2.52 -6.66
C ALA A 51 3.23 2.50 -6.97
N GLU A 52 2.88 1.86 -8.05
CA GLU A 52 1.52 1.53 -8.44
C GLU A 52 1.23 0.08 -8.07
N LEU A 53 0.18 -0.13 -7.29
CA LEU A 53 -0.31 -1.45 -6.92
C LEU A 53 -1.55 -1.75 -7.74
N ILE A 54 -1.50 -2.81 -8.53
CA ILE A 54 -2.66 -3.34 -9.24
C ILE A 54 -3.25 -4.45 -8.39
N CYS A 55 -4.45 -4.20 -7.90
CA CYS A 55 -5.16 -5.07 -6.99
C CYS A 55 -6.44 -5.59 -7.62
N LEU A 56 -6.84 -6.78 -7.24
CA LEU A 56 -8.09 -7.42 -7.64
C LEU A 56 -8.99 -7.64 -6.43
N SER A 57 -10.28 -7.48 -6.63
CA SER A 57 -11.30 -7.80 -5.63
C SER A 57 -12.50 -8.44 -6.29
N THR A 58 -13.17 -9.34 -5.59
CA THR A 58 -14.49 -9.86 -5.98
C THR A 58 -15.61 -8.89 -5.63
N ASN A 59 -15.31 -7.85 -4.83
CA ASN A 59 -16.26 -6.82 -4.46
C ASN A 59 -16.04 -5.56 -5.32
N PRO A 60 -16.96 -5.23 -6.24
CA PRO A 60 -16.84 -4.04 -7.08
C PRO A 60 -17.23 -2.73 -6.39
N TYR A 61 -17.72 -2.79 -5.14
CA TYR A 61 -18.28 -1.64 -4.43
C TYR A 61 -17.42 -1.17 -3.26
N ILE A 62 -16.13 -1.47 -3.24
CA ILE A 62 -15.23 -0.96 -2.20
C ILE A 62 -15.07 0.54 -2.41
N GLU A 63 -15.39 1.31 -1.38
CA GLU A 63 -15.22 2.76 -1.44
C GLU A 63 -13.73 3.13 -1.52
N LEU A 64 -13.37 3.90 -2.54
CA LEU A 64 -11.97 4.32 -2.76
C LEU A 64 -11.39 5.11 -1.58
N LYS A 65 -12.25 5.79 -0.82
CA LYS A 65 -11.84 6.52 0.40
C LYS A 65 -11.25 5.62 1.47
N GLN A 66 -11.64 4.34 1.52
CA GLN A 66 -11.10 3.40 2.51
C GLN A 66 -9.63 3.07 2.29
N PHE A 67 -9.13 3.27 1.08
CA PHE A 67 -7.71 3.05 0.75
C PHE A 67 -6.85 4.26 1.09
N ILE A 68 -7.38 5.47 0.89
CA ILE A 68 -6.60 6.70 1.02
C ILE A 68 -6.15 6.92 2.47
N GLY A 69 -4.84 7.11 2.65
CA GLY A 69 -4.23 7.29 3.96
C GLY A 69 -3.92 5.99 4.71
N CYS A 70 -4.35 4.83 4.19
CA CYS A 70 -3.97 3.55 4.78
C CYS A 70 -2.47 3.32 4.66
N GLN A 71 -1.86 2.86 5.74
CA GLN A 71 -0.54 2.27 5.67
C GLN A 71 -0.64 0.94 4.92
N VAL A 72 0.30 0.70 4.05
CA VAL A 72 0.37 -0.50 3.23
C VAL A 72 1.76 -1.10 3.29
N ALA A 73 1.83 -2.41 3.43
CA ALA A 73 3.04 -3.20 3.33
C ALA A 73 2.90 -4.19 2.17
N VAL A 74 3.89 -4.23 1.31
CA VAL A 74 3.99 -5.19 0.22
C VAL A 74 5.15 -6.12 0.50
N ASP A 75 4.86 -7.41 0.58
CA ASP A 75 5.83 -8.48 0.73
C ASP A 75 6.11 -9.11 -0.62
N GLN A 76 7.37 -9.21 -0.98
CA GLN A 76 7.84 -9.85 -2.20
C GLN A 76 8.82 -10.97 -1.83
N VAL A 77 8.70 -12.11 -2.45
CA VAL A 77 9.68 -13.19 -2.33
C VAL A 77 10.78 -12.94 -3.37
N THR A 78 12.01 -12.79 -2.90
CA THR A 78 13.18 -12.64 -3.78
C THR A 78 13.58 -13.97 -4.39
N ASP A 79 14.43 -13.95 -5.42
CA ASP A 79 14.96 -15.17 -6.07
C ASP A 79 15.70 -16.09 -5.09
N SER A 80 16.24 -15.52 -4.01
CA SER A 80 16.87 -16.28 -2.92
C SER A 80 15.87 -16.88 -1.93
N GLY A 81 14.56 -16.67 -2.12
CA GLY A 81 13.49 -17.13 -1.23
C GLY A 81 13.32 -16.27 0.03
N GLN A 82 14.02 -15.15 0.13
CA GLN A 82 13.85 -14.21 1.25
C GLN A 82 12.69 -13.27 1.01
N LEU A 83 12.03 -12.85 2.09
CA LEU A 83 10.99 -11.83 2.02
C LEU A 83 11.61 -10.43 1.99
N PHE A 84 11.26 -9.67 0.98
CA PHE A 84 11.54 -8.24 0.89
C PHE A 84 10.24 -7.47 1.13
N ARG A 85 10.21 -6.65 2.19
CA ARG A 85 9.04 -5.85 2.56
C ARG A 85 9.25 -4.38 2.20
N THR A 86 8.33 -3.84 1.42
CA THR A 86 8.24 -2.41 1.14
C THR A 86 7.01 -1.85 1.83
N THR A 87 7.17 -0.76 2.58
CA THR A 87 6.07 -0.10 3.29
C THR A 87 5.86 1.31 2.77
N GLY A 88 4.62 1.76 2.81
CA GLY A 88 4.25 3.10 2.38
C GLY A 88 2.84 3.46 2.81
N ILE A 89 2.33 4.55 2.24
CA ILE A 89 0.98 5.05 2.45
C ILE A 89 0.27 5.13 1.10
N VAL A 90 -0.98 4.74 1.06
CA VAL A 90 -1.81 4.90 -0.14
C VAL A 90 -2.22 6.36 -0.27
N THR A 91 -1.73 7.02 -1.32
CA THR A 91 -1.99 8.45 -1.61
C THR A 91 -2.99 8.67 -2.73
N GLY A 92 -3.27 7.62 -3.50
CA GLY A 92 -4.24 7.64 -4.60
C GLY A 92 -4.90 6.29 -4.78
N ALA A 93 -6.17 6.29 -5.17
CA ALA A 93 -6.93 5.10 -5.49
C ALA A 93 -7.85 5.37 -6.67
N SER A 94 -7.94 4.43 -7.59
CA SER A 94 -8.90 4.45 -8.70
C SER A 94 -9.41 3.04 -8.96
N GLN A 95 -10.62 2.96 -9.46
CA GLN A 95 -11.22 1.72 -9.91
C GLN A 95 -11.06 1.60 -11.42
N GLY A 96 -10.62 0.46 -11.87
CA GLY A 96 -10.50 0.11 -13.28
C GLY A 96 -11.71 -0.70 -13.77
N GLN A 97 -11.49 -1.42 -14.86
CA GLN A 97 -12.51 -2.27 -15.45
C GLN A 97 -12.79 -3.50 -14.56
N SER A 98 -14.03 -3.99 -14.64
CA SER A 98 -14.43 -5.28 -14.09
C SER A 98 -14.70 -6.25 -15.24
N ASP A 99 -14.24 -7.48 -15.11
CA ASP A 99 -14.50 -8.57 -16.06
C ASP A 99 -15.71 -9.43 -15.67
N GLY A 100 -16.45 -8.96 -14.65
CA GLY A 100 -17.60 -9.67 -14.08
C GLY A 100 -17.25 -10.60 -12.93
N ALA A 101 -16.03 -11.14 -12.87
CA ALA A 101 -15.53 -11.95 -11.76
C ALA A 101 -14.71 -11.14 -10.77
N PHE A 102 -13.85 -10.25 -11.30
CA PHE A 102 -13.00 -9.38 -10.51
C PHE A 102 -13.13 -7.93 -10.94
N SER A 103 -13.01 -7.05 -9.97
CA SER A 103 -12.86 -5.61 -10.18
C SER A 103 -11.43 -5.22 -9.91
N LEU A 104 -10.86 -4.43 -10.80
CA LEU A 104 -9.50 -3.94 -10.71
C LEU A 104 -9.49 -2.65 -9.90
N TYR A 105 -8.59 -2.59 -8.93
CA TYR A 105 -8.27 -1.39 -8.15
C TYR A 105 -6.81 -1.02 -8.37
N ARG A 106 -6.58 0.23 -8.72
CA ARG A 106 -5.24 0.78 -8.90
C ARG A 106 -4.96 1.73 -7.77
N LEU A 107 -3.93 1.43 -6.99
CA LEU A 107 -3.55 2.20 -5.81
C LEU A 107 -2.15 2.80 -6.02
N THR A 108 -1.98 4.06 -5.64
CA THR A 108 -0.67 4.70 -5.62
C THR A 108 -0.13 4.62 -4.20
N MET A 109 1.00 3.95 -4.03
CA MET A 109 1.74 3.85 -2.78
C MET A 109 2.95 4.79 -2.83
N GLN A 110 3.13 5.57 -1.79
CA GLN A 110 4.27 6.46 -1.62
C GLN A 110 4.81 6.35 -0.20
N ASP A 111 6.04 6.82 0.02
CA ASP A 111 6.57 6.93 1.38
C ASP A 111 5.85 8.01 2.20
N ALA A 112 6.00 7.96 3.53
CA ALA A 112 5.33 8.88 4.44
C ALA A 112 5.72 10.35 4.20
N THR A 113 6.93 10.62 3.68
CA THR A 113 7.41 11.98 3.43
C THR A 113 6.64 12.67 2.31
N SER A 114 5.94 11.90 1.46
CA SER A 114 5.06 12.45 0.42
C SER A 114 3.93 13.29 1.00
N LEU A 115 3.51 13.02 2.23
CA LEU A 115 2.48 13.80 2.92
C LEU A 115 2.96 15.20 3.30
N TRP A 116 4.26 15.40 3.51
CA TRP A 116 4.83 16.70 3.86
C TRP A 116 4.62 17.72 2.76
N HIS A 117 4.60 17.31 1.50
CA HIS A 117 4.31 18.19 0.38
C HIS A 117 2.87 18.72 0.33
N LYS A 118 1.98 18.05 1.03
CA LYS A 118 0.57 18.47 1.12
C LYS A 118 0.33 19.50 2.22
N ARG A 119 1.36 19.78 3.03
CA ARG A 119 1.31 20.81 4.07
C ARG A 119 2.18 22.00 3.72
N ARG A 120 1.69 23.18 4.07
CA ARG A 120 2.48 24.40 4.11
C ARG A 120 2.54 24.87 5.56
N ASN A 121 3.74 24.99 6.09
CA ASN A 121 3.99 25.50 7.42
C ASN A 121 5.26 26.35 7.40
N SER A 122 5.24 27.47 8.12
CA SER A 122 6.40 28.32 8.32
C SER A 122 6.73 28.35 9.80
N ARG A 123 7.92 27.91 10.16
CA ARG A 123 8.40 27.82 11.54
C ARG A 123 9.78 28.42 11.66
N VAL A 124 10.04 29.03 12.81
CA VAL A 124 11.36 29.49 13.19
C VAL A 124 11.87 28.57 14.30
N PHE A 125 13.04 27.99 14.12
CA PHE A 125 13.73 27.19 15.13
C PHE A 125 14.91 28.01 15.66
N MET A 126 14.91 28.27 16.96
CA MET A 126 15.99 28.99 17.63
C MET A 126 16.76 28.00 18.51
N ASN A 127 18.10 28.10 18.47
CA ASN A 127 19.01 27.30 19.30
C ASN A 127 18.76 25.77 19.19
N LYS A 128 18.48 25.30 17.98
CA LYS A 128 18.27 23.88 17.68
C LYS A 128 19.28 23.40 16.64
N SER A 129 19.80 22.18 16.85
CA SER A 129 20.59 21.52 15.81
C SER A 129 19.69 21.02 14.68
N VAL A 130 20.28 20.68 13.54
CA VAL A 130 19.55 20.09 12.41
C VAL A 130 18.85 18.78 12.83
N VAL A 131 19.50 17.97 13.66
CA VAL A 131 18.93 16.72 14.17
C VAL A 131 17.68 16.99 15.03
N ASP A 132 17.76 17.98 15.95
CA ASP A 132 16.62 18.35 16.80
C ASP A 132 15.42 18.82 15.95
N ILE A 133 15.69 19.59 14.87
CA ILE A 133 14.66 20.08 13.97
C ILE A 133 13.97 18.91 13.25
N ILE A 134 14.77 17.97 12.74
CA ILE A 134 14.26 16.78 12.06
C ILE A 134 13.39 15.96 13.03
N GLU A 135 13.87 15.70 14.25
CA GLU A 135 13.11 14.97 15.26
C GLU A 135 11.79 15.65 15.62
N ILE A 136 11.80 16.98 15.76
CA ILE A 136 10.56 17.74 16.04
C ILE A 136 9.57 17.56 14.90
N ILE A 137 10.02 17.65 13.65
CA ILE A 137 9.15 17.49 12.49
C ILE A 137 8.60 16.07 12.42
N PHE A 138 9.42 15.03 12.68
CA PHE A 138 8.98 13.64 12.63
C PHE A 138 8.02 13.25 13.76
N LYS A 139 8.14 13.86 14.94
CA LYS A 139 7.26 13.57 16.08
C LYS A 139 5.83 14.10 15.90
N GLU A 140 5.62 14.97 14.95
CA GLU A 140 4.30 15.55 14.67
C GLU A 140 3.47 14.73 13.66
N TRP A 141 4.06 13.64 13.16
CA TRP A 141 3.48 12.74 12.18
C TRP A 141 3.40 11.31 12.72
#